data_92017da8d4f7ea591627a882c18c17f1
#
_entry.id   92017da8d4f7ea591627a882c18c17f1
#
_cell.length_a   1.000
_cell.length_b   1.000
_cell.length_c   1.000
_cell.angle_alpha   90.00
_cell.angle_beta   90.00
_cell.angle_gamma   90.00
#
_symmetry.space_group_name_H-M   'P 1'
#
loop_
_entity.id
_entity.type
_entity.pdbx_description
1 polymer ?
#
loop_
_entity_poly.entity_id
_entity_poly.type
_entity_poly.pdbx_seq_one_letter_code
_entity_poly.pdbx_strand_id
1 'polypeptide(L)'
;HIHTIGSSSMGRLFDGVAALLGIAKENRFKGECPMALEAVAQKALREGRKGTNLSWSGMEEKGQLIWNPLPLIEALLESHDTIEEKALGFHEALVQMIQNSAMYFGISQIILTGGCFANGLLLKKTQEALQKSHFTVYTNEKVPCGDGGIALGQAYFGCI
;
A
#
# COMPACT_ATOMS: atom_id res chain seq x y z
N HIS A 1 -19.31 14.84 12.78
CA HIS A 1 -18.02 14.99 12.06
C HIS A 1 -17.37 16.30 12.51
N ILE A 2 -16.36 16.20 13.36
CA ILE A 2 -15.59 17.38 13.79
C ILE A 2 -14.23 17.28 13.09
N HIS A 3 -13.94 18.25 12.21
CA HIS A 3 -12.65 18.35 11.48
C HIS A 3 -12.23 17.11 10.68
N THR A 4 -13.18 16.37 10.08
CA THR A 4 -12.91 15.19 9.28
C THR A 4 -13.36 15.37 7.83
N ILE A 5 -12.56 14.89 6.90
CA ILE A 5 -12.86 14.85 5.46
C ILE A 5 -12.77 13.38 5.02
N GLY A 6 -13.78 12.90 4.30
CA GLY A 6 -13.75 11.57 3.71
C GLY A 6 -12.60 11.46 2.70
N SER A 7 -11.85 10.37 2.74
CA SER A 7 -10.73 10.13 1.84
C SER A 7 -10.63 8.65 1.49
N SER A 8 -10.39 8.34 0.21
CA SER A 8 -10.04 7.02 -0.29
C SER A 8 -8.53 6.88 -0.55
N SER A 9 -7.71 7.83 -0.06
CA SER A 9 -6.27 7.85 -0.30
C SER A 9 -5.55 6.77 0.51
N MET A 10 -4.86 5.88 -0.19
CA MET A 10 -4.00 4.88 0.44
C MET A 10 -2.88 5.53 1.26
N GLY A 11 -2.33 6.65 0.80
CA GLY A 11 -1.32 7.40 1.57
C GLY A 11 -1.84 7.85 2.93
N ARG A 12 -3.10 8.26 3.02
CA ARG A 12 -3.73 8.62 4.31
C ARG A 12 -3.91 7.42 5.23
N LEU A 13 -4.15 6.24 4.65
CA LEU A 13 -4.21 5.01 5.43
C LEU A 13 -2.84 4.65 6.02
N PHE A 14 -1.75 4.80 5.24
CA PHE A 14 -0.38 4.63 5.75
C PHE A 14 -0.10 5.56 6.93
N ASP A 15 -0.48 6.85 6.81
CA ASP A 15 -0.30 7.82 7.90
C ASP A 15 -1.10 7.41 9.15
N GLY A 16 -2.35 6.98 8.95
CA GLY A 16 -3.22 6.53 10.05
C GLY A 16 -2.65 5.31 10.77
N VAL A 17 -2.17 4.31 10.04
CA VAL A 17 -1.55 3.11 10.62
C VAL A 17 -0.25 3.45 11.35
N ALA A 18 0.60 4.29 10.79
CA ALA A 18 1.82 4.75 11.45
C ALA A 18 1.51 5.46 12.78
N ALA A 19 0.46 6.29 12.82
CA ALA A 19 0.02 6.98 14.03
C ALA A 19 -0.59 6.01 15.05
N LEU A 20 -1.44 5.07 14.63
CA LEU A 20 -2.06 4.06 15.49
C LEU A 20 -1.02 3.15 16.15
N LEU A 21 0.04 2.80 15.43
CA LEU A 21 1.15 2.01 15.97
C LEU A 21 2.15 2.83 16.79
N GLY A 22 1.95 4.16 16.91
CA GLY A 22 2.85 5.05 17.65
C GLY A 22 4.22 5.27 16.98
N ILE A 23 4.36 4.92 15.69
CA ILE A 23 5.62 5.04 14.94
C ILE A 23 5.90 6.49 14.57
N ALA A 24 4.89 7.19 14.02
CA ALA A 24 4.97 8.60 13.67
C ALA A 24 3.57 9.22 13.77
N LYS A 25 3.46 10.43 14.34
CA LYS A 25 2.17 11.10 14.57
C LYS A 25 1.89 12.23 13.60
N GLU A 26 2.91 12.71 12.91
CA GLU A 26 2.84 13.82 11.98
C GLU A 26 3.86 13.65 10.85
N ASN A 27 3.56 14.24 9.69
CA ASN A 27 4.49 14.31 8.58
C ASN A 27 5.18 15.69 8.59
N ARG A 28 6.46 15.78 8.95
CA ARG A 28 7.29 16.99 8.83
C ARG A 28 7.70 17.25 7.38
N PHE A 29 7.70 16.17 6.57
CA PHE A 29 7.86 16.22 5.12
C PHE A 29 6.96 15.16 4.46
N LYS A 30 6.72 15.30 3.16
CA LYS A 30 5.83 14.42 2.41
C LYS A 30 6.29 12.96 2.46
N GLY A 31 5.47 12.08 3.03
CA GLY A 31 5.72 10.65 3.09
C GLY A 31 6.54 10.17 4.28
N GLU A 32 6.81 11.00 5.29
CA GLU A 32 7.58 10.60 6.47
C GLU A 32 6.93 9.42 7.21
N CYS A 33 5.64 9.48 7.49
CA CYS A 33 4.94 8.39 8.20
C CYS A 33 4.97 7.06 7.42
N PRO A 34 4.65 7.02 6.11
CA PRO A 34 4.82 5.80 5.30
C PRO A 34 6.25 5.26 5.30
N MET A 35 7.27 6.11 5.21
CA MET A 35 8.69 5.70 5.24
C MET A 35 9.08 5.11 6.59
N ALA A 36 8.64 5.72 7.69
CA ALA A 36 8.88 5.20 9.03
C ALA A 36 8.20 3.83 9.23
N LEU A 37 6.95 3.69 8.76
CA LEU A 37 6.22 2.42 8.83
C LEU A 37 6.91 1.33 8.01
N GLU A 38 7.42 1.66 6.81
CA GLU A 38 8.20 0.74 5.98
C GLU A 38 9.47 0.28 6.69
N ALA A 39 10.23 1.21 7.29
CA ALA A 39 11.48 0.88 7.99
C ALA A 39 11.24 -0.10 9.15
N VAL A 40 10.14 0.08 9.89
CA VAL A 40 9.73 -0.83 10.98
C VAL A 40 9.33 -2.20 10.44
N ALA A 41 8.55 -2.25 9.35
CA ALA A 41 8.19 -3.52 8.69
C ALA A 41 9.40 -4.28 8.14
N GLN A 42 10.36 -3.56 7.53
CA GLN A 42 11.60 -4.15 7.04
C GLN A 42 12.47 -4.75 8.17
N LYS A 43 12.40 -4.19 9.38
CA LYS A 43 13.09 -4.77 10.55
C LYS A 43 12.53 -6.15 10.85
N ALA A 44 11.20 -6.32 10.96
CA ALA A 44 10.58 -7.63 11.16
C ALA A 44 11.01 -8.64 10.08
N LEU A 45 11.01 -8.21 8.82
CA LEU A 45 11.41 -9.07 7.70
C LEU A 45 12.87 -9.53 7.81
N ARG A 46 13.80 -8.63 8.15
CA ARG A 46 15.21 -8.96 8.36
C ARG A 46 15.45 -9.92 9.52
N GLU A 47 14.62 -9.83 10.55
CA GLU A 47 14.66 -10.72 11.71
C GLU A 47 13.93 -12.05 11.47
N GLY A 48 13.42 -12.30 10.26
CA GLY A 48 12.70 -13.51 9.89
C GLY A 48 11.34 -13.67 10.56
N ARG A 49 10.77 -12.59 11.08
CA ARG A 49 9.44 -12.60 11.68
C ARG A 49 8.36 -12.66 10.62
N LYS A 50 7.21 -13.14 11.00
CA LYS A 50 6.00 -13.12 10.17
C LYS A 50 5.21 -11.86 10.48
N GLY A 51 4.51 -11.32 9.47
CA GLY A 51 3.56 -10.24 9.68
C GLY A 51 2.31 -10.72 10.42
N THR A 52 1.71 -9.83 11.20
CA THR A 52 0.39 -10.04 11.80
C THR A 52 -0.61 -10.44 10.70
N ASN A 53 -1.43 -11.44 10.96
CA ASN A 53 -2.44 -11.87 9.99
C ASN A 53 -3.57 -10.85 9.91
N LEU A 54 -3.54 -10.00 8.90
CA LEU A 54 -4.52 -8.95 8.64
C LEU A 54 -5.21 -9.21 7.30
N SER A 55 -6.51 -8.91 7.23
CA SER A 55 -7.29 -9.10 6.01
C SER A 55 -8.19 -7.91 5.71
N TRP A 56 -8.51 -7.75 4.44
CA TRP A 56 -9.46 -6.76 3.96
C TRP A 56 -10.83 -7.39 3.77
N SER A 57 -11.88 -6.60 3.98
CA SER A 57 -13.20 -6.92 3.49
C SER A 57 -13.43 -6.22 2.16
N GLY A 58 -13.62 -7.00 1.10
CA GLY A 58 -13.94 -6.50 -0.23
C GLY A 58 -15.40 -6.74 -0.57
N MET A 59 -16.04 -5.77 -1.25
CA MET A 59 -17.38 -5.91 -1.80
C MET A 59 -17.44 -5.33 -3.21
N GLU A 60 -18.31 -5.89 -4.04
CA GLU A 60 -18.64 -5.30 -5.33
C GLU A 60 -19.92 -4.46 -5.19
N GLU A 61 -19.86 -3.23 -5.65
CA GLU A 61 -21.02 -2.36 -5.75
C GLU A 61 -21.00 -1.61 -7.09
N LYS A 62 -22.05 -1.80 -7.90
CA LYS A 62 -22.23 -1.10 -9.20
C LYS A 62 -21.02 -1.26 -10.16
N GLY A 63 -20.41 -2.44 -10.19
CA GLY A 63 -19.24 -2.72 -11.02
C GLY A 63 -17.92 -2.16 -10.48
N GLN A 64 -17.91 -1.68 -9.25
CA GLN A 64 -16.72 -1.22 -8.55
C GLN A 64 -16.35 -2.20 -7.44
N LEU A 65 -15.07 -2.51 -7.31
CA LEU A 65 -14.52 -3.26 -6.20
C LEU A 65 -14.13 -2.30 -5.08
N ILE A 66 -14.82 -2.39 -3.96
CA ILE A 66 -14.63 -1.51 -2.80
C ILE A 66 -13.96 -2.31 -1.68
N TRP A 67 -12.84 -1.81 -1.16
CA TRP A 67 -12.12 -2.39 -0.04
C TRP A 67 -12.38 -1.61 1.24
N ASN A 68 -12.92 -2.28 2.25
CA ASN A 68 -13.17 -1.69 3.57
C ASN A 68 -11.94 -1.92 4.47
N PRO A 69 -11.27 -0.86 4.95
CA PRO A 69 -10.11 -0.99 5.83
C PRO A 69 -10.48 -1.28 7.29
N LEU A 70 -11.74 -1.19 7.68
CA LEU A 70 -12.15 -1.27 9.09
C LEU A 70 -11.75 -2.59 9.75
N PRO A 71 -12.07 -3.77 9.16
CA PRO A 71 -11.68 -5.06 9.76
C PRO A 71 -10.16 -5.21 9.92
N LEU A 72 -9.38 -4.65 8.97
CA LEU A 72 -7.92 -4.65 9.05
C LEU A 72 -7.44 -3.80 10.25
N ILE A 73 -8.02 -2.62 10.44
CA ILE A 73 -7.66 -1.72 11.56
C ILE A 73 -8.07 -2.34 12.90
N GLU A 74 -9.24 -2.93 12.99
CA GLU A 74 -9.71 -3.64 14.19
C GLU A 74 -8.76 -4.78 14.57
N ALA A 75 -8.44 -5.66 13.63
CA ALA A 75 -7.49 -6.76 13.84
C ALA A 75 -6.08 -6.27 14.23
N LEU A 76 -5.63 -5.15 13.66
CA LEU A 76 -4.34 -4.55 13.99
C LEU A 76 -4.31 -4.01 15.42
N LEU A 77 -5.42 -3.44 15.90
CA LEU A 77 -5.53 -2.92 17.28
C LEU A 77 -5.67 -4.05 18.30
N GLU A 78 -6.42 -5.10 17.99
CA GLU A 78 -6.67 -6.25 18.86
C GLU A 78 -5.47 -7.20 18.96
N SER A 79 -4.62 -7.25 17.95
CA SER A 79 -3.42 -8.10 17.96
C SER A 79 -2.49 -7.75 19.12
N HIS A 80 -1.89 -8.78 19.72
CA HIS A 80 -0.82 -8.67 20.72
C HIS A 80 0.59 -8.77 20.15
N ASP A 81 0.70 -8.85 18.81
CA ASP A 81 1.98 -8.90 18.11
C ASP A 81 2.79 -7.62 18.29
N THR A 82 4.07 -7.69 18.03
CA THR A 82 4.97 -6.54 18.10
C THR A 82 4.64 -5.49 17.03
N ILE A 83 5.08 -4.26 17.25
CA ILE A 83 4.87 -3.15 16.30
C ILE A 83 5.47 -3.51 14.93
N GLU A 84 6.62 -4.18 14.92
CA GLU A 84 7.30 -4.61 13.70
C GLU A 84 6.49 -5.65 12.92
N GLU A 85 5.91 -6.64 13.61
CA GLU A 85 5.04 -7.65 13.01
C GLU A 85 3.74 -7.05 12.50
N LYS A 86 3.14 -6.13 13.23
CA LYS A 86 1.96 -5.35 12.79
C LYS A 86 2.25 -4.51 11.55
N ALA A 87 3.37 -3.81 11.53
CA ALA A 87 3.79 -3.02 10.37
C ALA A 87 4.03 -3.90 9.14
N LEU A 88 4.65 -5.06 9.31
CA LEU A 88 4.85 -6.03 8.22
C LEU A 88 3.52 -6.61 7.74
N GLY A 89 2.64 -7.01 8.66
CA GLY A 89 1.30 -7.54 8.36
C GLY A 89 0.46 -6.56 7.56
N PHE A 90 0.53 -5.26 7.88
CA PHE A 90 -0.14 -4.22 7.12
C PHE A 90 0.33 -4.17 5.65
N HIS A 91 1.65 -4.24 5.40
CA HIS A 91 2.19 -4.29 4.04
C HIS A 91 1.75 -5.56 3.31
N GLU A 92 1.76 -6.71 3.98
CA GLU A 92 1.33 -7.99 3.41
C GLU A 92 -0.15 -8.00 3.07
N ALA A 93 -0.99 -7.41 3.92
CA ALA A 93 -2.41 -7.24 3.65
C ALA A 93 -2.67 -6.35 2.42
N LEU A 94 -1.88 -5.28 2.23
CA LEU A 94 -1.96 -4.46 1.02
C LEU A 94 -1.57 -5.24 -0.24
N VAL A 95 -0.50 -6.04 -0.18
CA VAL A 95 -0.10 -6.92 -1.29
C VAL A 95 -1.24 -7.87 -1.66
N GLN A 96 -1.88 -8.48 -0.67
CA GLN A 96 -2.99 -9.40 -0.88
C GLN A 96 -4.21 -8.69 -1.50
N MET A 97 -4.54 -7.48 -1.05
CA MET A 97 -5.59 -6.66 -1.61
C MET A 97 -5.34 -6.37 -3.10
N ILE A 98 -4.12 -5.96 -3.45
CA ILE A 98 -3.74 -5.68 -4.84
C ILE A 98 -3.82 -6.95 -5.70
N GLN A 99 -3.31 -8.07 -5.20
CA GLN A 99 -3.37 -9.37 -5.88
C GLN A 99 -4.81 -9.82 -6.11
N ASN A 100 -5.67 -9.72 -5.11
CA ASN A 100 -7.09 -10.05 -5.21
C ASN A 100 -7.82 -9.16 -6.21
N SER A 101 -7.48 -7.85 -6.24
CA SER A 101 -8.01 -6.91 -7.24
C SER A 101 -7.60 -7.32 -8.65
N ALA A 102 -6.33 -7.67 -8.87
CA ALA A 102 -5.83 -8.12 -10.17
C ALA A 102 -6.54 -9.39 -10.64
N MET A 103 -6.73 -10.36 -9.73
CA MET A 103 -7.47 -11.60 -10.03
C MET A 103 -8.94 -11.33 -10.36
N TYR A 104 -9.60 -10.43 -9.63
CA TYR A 104 -10.99 -10.06 -9.86
C TYR A 104 -11.21 -9.48 -11.27
N PHE A 105 -10.35 -8.56 -11.70
CA PHE A 105 -10.46 -7.96 -13.03
C PHE A 105 -9.98 -8.87 -14.18
N GLY A 106 -9.18 -9.89 -13.90
CA GLY A 106 -8.74 -10.88 -14.89
C GLY A 106 -7.86 -10.33 -16.01
N ILE A 107 -7.23 -9.17 -15.82
CA ILE A 107 -6.33 -8.53 -16.79
C ILE A 107 -4.92 -9.04 -16.57
N SER A 108 -4.31 -9.66 -17.59
CA SER A 108 -3.00 -10.31 -17.48
C SER A 108 -1.80 -9.35 -17.31
N GLN A 109 -1.97 -8.08 -17.65
CA GLN A 109 -0.90 -7.06 -17.58
C GLN A 109 -1.24 -6.01 -16.52
N ILE A 110 -0.33 -5.82 -15.57
CA ILE A 110 -0.52 -4.91 -14.43
C ILE A 110 0.61 -3.88 -14.42
N ILE A 111 0.24 -2.63 -14.27
CA ILE A 111 1.20 -1.53 -14.08
C ILE A 111 1.12 -1.05 -12.62
N LEU A 112 2.25 -1.12 -11.90
CA LEU A 112 2.37 -0.59 -10.55
C LEU A 112 2.97 0.81 -10.62
N THR A 113 2.16 1.83 -10.34
CA THR A 113 2.55 3.25 -10.39
C THR A 113 1.82 4.03 -9.29
N GLY A 114 2.25 5.26 -9.05
CA GLY A 114 1.73 6.11 -7.99
C GLY A 114 2.63 6.16 -6.76
N GLY A 115 2.46 7.22 -5.94
CA GLY A 115 3.35 7.56 -4.83
C GLY A 115 3.51 6.46 -3.76
N CYS A 116 2.51 5.59 -3.59
CA CYS A 116 2.61 4.47 -2.64
C CYS A 116 3.67 3.44 -3.04
N PHE A 117 3.97 3.30 -4.34
CA PHE A 117 5.00 2.40 -4.83
C PHE A 117 6.43 2.99 -4.76
N ALA A 118 6.60 4.18 -4.18
CA ALA A 118 7.89 4.63 -3.66
C ALA A 118 8.32 3.81 -2.42
N ASN A 119 7.37 3.14 -1.74
CA ASN A 119 7.64 2.15 -0.70
C ASN A 119 8.21 0.87 -1.35
N GLY A 120 9.51 0.64 -1.17
CA GLY A 120 10.23 -0.46 -1.80
C GLY A 120 9.78 -1.84 -1.31
N LEU A 121 9.40 -1.96 -0.04
CA LEU A 121 8.87 -3.20 0.52
C LEU A 121 7.54 -3.59 -0.15
N LEU A 122 6.61 -2.62 -0.24
CA LEU A 122 5.32 -2.82 -0.91
C LEU A 122 5.52 -3.19 -2.37
N LEU A 123 6.34 -2.42 -3.10
CA LEU A 123 6.61 -2.65 -4.52
C LEU A 123 7.15 -4.07 -4.76
N LYS A 124 8.23 -4.45 -4.05
CA LYS A 124 8.88 -5.74 -4.22
C LYS A 124 7.93 -6.91 -3.91
N LYS A 125 7.27 -6.88 -2.74
CA LYS A 125 6.33 -7.94 -2.37
C LYS A 125 5.14 -8.03 -3.33
N THR A 126 4.64 -6.90 -3.83
CA THR A 126 3.55 -6.88 -4.82
C THR A 126 3.98 -7.48 -6.16
N GLN A 127 5.16 -7.11 -6.66
CA GLN A 127 5.72 -7.71 -7.88
C GLN A 127 5.84 -9.22 -7.74
N GLU A 128 6.46 -9.70 -6.65
CA GLU A 128 6.64 -11.13 -6.40
C GLU A 128 5.30 -11.89 -6.33
N ALA A 129 4.30 -11.33 -5.64
CA ALA A 129 2.98 -11.94 -5.51
C ALA A 129 2.24 -12.03 -6.87
N LEU A 130 2.23 -10.95 -7.63
CA LEU A 130 1.58 -10.90 -8.94
C LEU A 130 2.28 -11.82 -9.95
N GLN A 131 3.62 -11.84 -9.98
CA GLN A 131 4.39 -12.73 -10.87
C GLN A 131 4.15 -14.20 -10.55
N LYS A 132 4.08 -14.58 -9.26
CA LYS A 132 3.70 -15.93 -8.82
C LYS A 132 2.29 -16.32 -9.27
N SER A 133 1.41 -15.35 -9.44
CA SER A 133 0.04 -15.53 -9.96
C SER A 133 -0.03 -15.39 -11.50
N HIS A 134 1.12 -15.46 -12.19
CA HIS A 134 1.25 -15.43 -13.65
C HIS A 134 0.83 -14.11 -14.31
N PHE A 135 0.80 -12.99 -13.57
CA PHE A 135 0.63 -11.66 -14.17
C PHE A 135 1.95 -11.13 -14.73
N THR A 136 1.86 -10.40 -15.85
CA THR A 136 2.97 -9.59 -16.36
C THR A 136 2.94 -8.24 -15.64
N VAL A 137 4.01 -7.90 -14.92
CA VAL A 137 4.06 -6.71 -14.08
C VAL A 137 5.04 -5.69 -14.63
N TYR A 138 4.56 -4.46 -14.80
CA TYR A 138 5.35 -3.31 -15.22
C TYR A 138 5.48 -2.31 -14.08
N THR A 139 6.62 -1.65 -14.00
CA THR A 139 6.91 -0.61 -13.00
C THR A 139 7.60 0.58 -13.65
N ASN A 140 7.62 1.70 -12.96
CA ASN A 140 8.38 2.86 -13.39
C ASN A 140 9.89 2.59 -13.22
N GLU A 141 10.65 2.66 -14.31
CA GLU A 141 12.12 2.48 -14.30
C GLU A 141 12.87 3.79 -14.54
N LYS A 142 12.45 4.57 -15.54
CA LYS A 142 13.14 5.78 -15.99
C LYS A 142 12.52 7.07 -15.46
N VAL A 143 11.30 6.99 -14.95
CA VAL A 143 10.50 8.12 -14.48
C VAL A 143 10.01 7.80 -13.07
N PRO A 144 10.03 8.75 -12.12
CA PRO A 144 9.49 8.52 -10.79
C PRO A 144 8.03 8.04 -10.82
N CYS A 145 7.70 7.09 -9.97
CA CYS A 145 6.33 6.55 -9.88
C CYS A 145 5.30 7.53 -9.28
N GLY A 146 5.74 8.61 -8.65
CA GLY A 146 4.90 9.63 -8.01
C GLY A 146 4.86 10.94 -8.81
N ASP A 147 4.59 12.04 -8.10
CA ASP A 147 4.38 13.38 -8.69
C ASP A 147 5.55 13.87 -9.54
N GLY A 148 6.78 13.41 -9.31
CA GLY A 148 7.93 13.74 -10.12
C GLY A 148 7.83 13.32 -11.59
N GLY A 149 6.93 12.38 -11.92
CA GLY A 149 6.67 11.94 -13.30
C GLY A 149 5.64 12.79 -14.06
N ILE A 150 4.87 13.63 -13.36
CA ILE A 150 3.73 14.35 -13.94
C ILE A 150 4.17 15.28 -15.08
N ALA A 151 5.22 16.04 -14.89
CA ALA A 151 5.72 17.01 -15.88
C ALA A 151 6.11 16.33 -17.21
N LEU A 152 6.73 15.15 -17.14
CA LEU A 152 7.06 14.37 -18.32
C LEU A 152 5.80 13.85 -19.04
N GLY A 153 4.81 13.37 -18.27
CA GLY A 153 3.52 12.93 -18.81
C GLY A 153 2.77 14.06 -19.52
N GLN A 154 2.76 15.27 -18.92
CA GLN A 154 2.16 16.45 -19.52
C GLN A 154 2.88 16.87 -20.82
N ALA A 155 4.21 16.88 -20.81
CA ALA A 155 5.01 17.19 -22.02
C ALA A 155 4.75 16.16 -23.13
N TYR A 156 4.73 14.86 -22.81
CA TYR A 156 4.43 13.81 -23.78
C TYR A 156 3.04 13.99 -24.39
N PHE A 157 2.02 14.23 -23.56
CA PHE A 157 0.64 14.41 -24.03
C PHE A 157 0.48 15.66 -24.90
N GLY A 158 1.25 16.73 -24.61
CA GLY A 158 1.24 17.96 -25.42
C GLY A 158 1.97 17.84 -26.78
N CYS A 159 2.68 16.73 -27.00
CA CYS A 159 3.39 16.46 -28.27
C CYS A 159 2.63 15.53 -29.24
N ILE A 160 1.48 14.97 -28.81
CA ILE A 160 0.59 14.12 -29.61
C ILE A 160 -0.64 14.92 -30.01
#